data_3349cb8c7562bb5d73963788e4e5e440
#
_entry.id   3349cb8c7562bb5d73963788e4e5e440
#
_cell.length_a   1.000
_cell.length_b   1.000
_cell.length_c   1.000
_cell.angle_alpha   90.00
_cell.angle_beta   90.00
_cell.angle_gamma   90.00
#
_symmetry.space_group_name_H-M   'P 1'
#
loop_
_entity.id
_entity.type
_entity.pdbx_description
1 polymer ?
#
loop_
_entity_poly.entity_id
_entity_poly.type
_entity_poly.pdbx_seq_one_letter_code
_entity_poly.pdbx_strand_id
1 'polypeptide(L)'
;IGIKVDLSGELPRQEELRRVMILAMRECLTNSVRHAGATTIHITAENKGDSVSMKITNDGRAPETEVVPKGGLHNLYRHILDLGGTMEIQSKPVFVLTVVLPAIKEVTE
;
A
#
# COMPACT_ATOMS: atom_id res chain seq x y z
N ILE A 1 18.67 1.30 -14.37
CA ILE A 1 17.88 0.11 -14.08
C ILE A 1 16.51 0.55 -13.60
N GLY A 2 15.49 0.21 -14.38
CA GLY A 2 14.12 0.54 -14.04
C GLY A 2 13.47 -0.56 -13.21
N ILE A 3 12.40 -0.20 -12.51
CA ILE A 3 11.54 -1.15 -11.83
C ILE A 3 10.19 -1.15 -12.53
N LYS A 4 9.66 -2.34 -12.79
CA LYS A 4 8.37 -2.51 -13.43
C LYS A 4 7.27 -2.48 -12.36
N VAL A 5 6.20 -1.75 -12.63
CA VAL A 5 5.03 -1.70 -11.76
C VAL A 5 3.85 -2.30 -12.50
N ASP A 6 3.31 -3.39 -11.99
CA ASP A 6 2.09 -4.02 -12.49
C ASP A 6 0.92 -3.61 -11.60
N LEU A 7 0.02 -2.82 -12.13
CA LEU A 7 -1.17 -2.38 -11.41
C LEU A 7 -2.41 -3.08 -11.98
N SER A 8 -3.14 -3.78 -11.11
CA SER A 8 -4.43 -4.41 -11.43
C SER A 8 -5.54 -3.74 -10.64
N GLY A 9 -6.71 -3.60 -11.25
CA GLY A 9 -7.86 -2.97 -10.61
C GLY A 9 -7.87 -1.47 -10.77
N GLU A 10 -8.62 -0.81 -9.92
CA GLU A 10 -8.80 0.64 -9.99
C GLU A 10 -8.54 1.29 -8.64
N LEU A 11 -7.86 2.43 -8.66
CA LEU A 11 -7.72 3.26 -7.48
C LEU A 11 -9.05 3.94 -7.14
N PRO A 12 -9.30 4.26 -5.87
CA PRO A 12 -10.53 4.94 -5.50
C PRO A 12 -10.63 6.32 -6.14
N ARG A 13 -11.86 6.74 -6.42
CA ARG A 13 -12.11 8.06 -7.03
C ARG A 13 -12.01 9.19 -6.02
N GLN A 14 -12.30 8.91 -4.77
CA GLN A 14 -12.21 9.90 -3.71
C GLN A 14 -10.73 10.31 -3.53
N GLU A 15 -10.49 11.61 -3.65
CA GLU A 15 -9.13 12.14 -3.69
C GLU A 15 -8.30 11.77 -2.45
N GLU A 16 -8.91 11.85 -1.28
CA GLU A 16 -8.22 11.56 -0.03
C GLU A 16 -7.77 10.10 0.06
N LEU A 17 -8.63 9.16 -0.34
CA LEU A 17 -8.30 7.75 -0.35
C LEU A 17 -7.23 7.44 -1.40
N ARG A 18 -7.38 8.04 -2.59
CA ARG A 18 -6.41 7.86 -3.66
C ARG A 18 -5.03 8.39 -3.26
N ARG A 19 -4.97 9.52 -2.59
CA ARG A 19 -3.72 10.12 -2.10
C ARG A 19 -2.98 9.17 -1.15
N VAL A 20 -3.69 8.56 -0.22
CA VAL A 20 -3.11 7.59 0.72
C VAL A 20 -2.62 6.35 0.00
N MET A 21 -3.37 5.85 -0.98
CA MET A 21 -2.95 4.71 -1.78
C MET A 21 -1.67 5.01 -2.58
N ILE A 22 -1.58 6.19 -3.17
CA ILE A 22 -0.38 6.62 -3.91
C ILE A 22 0.81 6.73 -2.96
N LEU A 23 0.60 7.26 -1.77
CA LEU A 23 1.67 7.35 -0.77
C LEU A 23 2.17 5.96 -0.39
N ALA A 24 1.26 4.99 -0.21
CA ALA A 24 1.63 3.61 0.07
C ALA A 24 2.47 3.01 -1.07
N MET A 25 2.09 3.26 -2.31
CA MET A 25 2.85 2.80 -3.47
C MET A 25 4.26 3.39 -3.48
N ARG A 26 4.40 4.68 -3.19
CA ARG A 26 5.71 5.35 -3.15
C ARG A 26 6.62 4.77 -2.08
N GLU A 27 6.10 4.55 -0.89
CA GLU A 27 6.89 3.99 0.21
C GLU A 27 7.34 2.56 -0.10
N CYS A 28 6.45 1.74 -0.65
CA CYS A 28 6.79 0.39 -1.04
C CYS A 28 7.80 0.36 -2.20
N LEU A 29 7.65 1.25 -3.16
CA LEU A 29 8.59 1.37 -4.28
C LEU A 29 9.99 1.70 -3.76
N THR A 30 10.11 2.69 -2.89
CA THR A 30 11.38 3.09 -2.30
C THR A 30 12.02 1.93 -1.53
N ASN A 31 11.24 1.24 -0.71
CA ASN A 31 11.75 0.12 0.07
C ASN A 31 12.17 -1.06 -0.81
N SER A 32 11.42 -1.33 -1.86
CA SER A 32 11.73 -2.42 -2.78
C SER A 32 13.02 -2.18 -3.53
N VAL A 33 13.27 -0.94 -3.96
CA VAL A 33 14.52 -0.57 -4.64
C VAL A 33 15.70 -0.64 -3.69
N ARG A 34 15.54 -0.08 -2.49
CA ARG A 34 16.67 0.04 -1.53
C ARG A 34 17.05 -1.27 -0.86
N HIS A 35 16.08 -2.10 -0.51
CA HIS A 35 16.31 -3.21 0.42
C HIS A 35 16.09 -4.59 -0.17
N ALA A 36 15.21 -4.71 -1.15
CA ALA A 36 14.83 -6.02 -1.66
C ALA A 36 15.48 -6.37 -3.00
N GLY A 37 16.06 -5.40 -3.70
CA GLY A 37 16.61 -5.63 -5.04
C GLY A 37 15.53 -6.04 -6.03
N ALA A 38 14.31 -5.58 -5.82
CA ALA A 38 13.16 -5.96 -6.65
C ALA A 38 13.25 -5.37 -8.05
N THR A 39 12.74 -6.10 -9.04
CA THR A 39 12.61 -5.62 -10.41
C THR A 39 11.15 -5.38 -10.79
N THR A 40 10.22 -5.97 -10.06
CA THR A 40 8.78 -5.80 -10.31
C THR A 40 8.03 -5.62 -9.01
N ILE A 41 7.09 -4.68 -9.00
CA ILE A 41 6.14 -4.48 -7.91
C ILE A 41 4.75 -4.79 -8.46
N HIS A 42 4.01 -5.63 -7.76
CA HIS A 42 2.64 -5.97 -8.11
C HIS A 42 1.70 -5.26 -7.16
N ILE A 43 0.76 -4.50 -7.71
CA ILE A 43 -0.23 -3.76 -6.95
C ILE A 43 -1.61 -4.19 -7.41
N THR A 44 -2.45 -4.59 -6.46
CA THR A 44 -3.84 -4.93 -6.73
C THR A 44 -4.73 -4.01 -5.92
N ALA A 45 -5.61 -3.27 -6.58
CA ALA A 45 -6.56 -2.37 -5.93
C ALA A 45 -7.98 -2.86 -6.22
N GLU A 46 -8.82 -2.85 -5.19
CA GLU A 46 -10.18 -3.35 -5.28
C GLU A 46 -11.15 -2.41 -4.58
N ASN A 47 -12.23 -2.06 -5.25
CA ASN A 47 -13.30 -1.24 -4.69
C ASN A 47 -14.51 -2.14 -4.42
N LYS A 48 -14.88 -2.27 -3.15
CA LYS A 48 -15.99 -3.12 -2.71
C LYS A 48 -17.25 -2.33 -2.37
N GLY A 49 -17.31 -1.06 -2.71
CA GLY A 49 -18.44 -0.19 -2.41
C GLY A 49 -18.32 0.49 -1.06
N ASP A 50 -18.30 -0.27 0.02
CA ASP A 50 -18.18 0.25 1.39
C ASP A 50 -16.75 0.34 1.87
N SER A 51 -15.81 -0.25 1.14
CA SER A 51 -14.39 -0.20 1.43
C SER A 51 -13.58 -0.28 0.15
N VAL A 52 -12.34 0.19 0.23
CA VAL A 52 -11.35 0.01 -0.84
C VAL A 52 -10.13 -0.67 -0.23
N SER A 53 -9.52 -1.57 -0.98
CA SER A 53 -8.34 -2.28 -0.51
C SER A 53 -7.23 -2.22 -1.56
N MET A 54 -6.01 -2.34 -1.07
CA MET A 54 -4.83 -2.40 -1.94
C MET A 54 -3.82 -3.36 -1.34
N LYS A 55 -3.28 -4.21 -2.20
CA LYS A 55 -2.25 -5.16 -1.82
C LYS A 55 -1.02 -4.89 -2.68
N ILE A 56 0.13 -4.73 -2.05
CA ILE A 56 1.40 -4.47 -2.73
C ILE A 56 2.38 -5.55 -2.35
N THR A 57 2.97 -6.18 -3.35
CA THR A 57 4.04 -7.15 -3.15
C THR A 57 5.15 -6.89 -4.18
N ASN A 58 6.33 -7.44 -3.96
CA ASN A 58 7.43 -7.32 -4.90
C ASN A 58 8.11 -8.68 -5.11
N ASP A 59 8.92 -8.77 -6.17
CA ASP A 59 9.65 -9.99 -6.53
C ASP A 59 11.05 -10.04 -5.91
N GLY A 60 11.36 -9.13 -5.01
CA GLY A 60 12.66 -9.07 -4.36
C GLY A 60 12.79 -10.05 -3.20
N ARG A 61 13.91 -9.93 -2.51
CA ARG A 61 14.18 -10.78 -1.36
C ARG A 61 13.25 -10.42 -0.19
N ALA A 62 12.86 -11.45 0.56
CA ALA A 62 12.12 -11.21 1.80
C ALA A 62 13.03 -10.42 2.78
N PRO A 63 12.44 -9.53 3.60
CA PRO A 63 13.21 -8.85 4.64
C PRO A 63 13.85 -9.85 5.60
N GLU A 64 15.09 -9.58 6.01
CA GLU A 64 15.80 -10.44 6.96
C GLU A 64 15.15 -10.40 8.34
N THR A 65 14.60 -9.24 8.70
CA THR A 65 13.92 -9.04 9.97
C THR A 65 12.50 -8.59 9.70
N GLU A 66 11.65 -8.74 10.71
CA GLU A 66 10.27 -8.27 10.62
C GLU A 66 10.24 -6.77 10.33
N VAL A 67 9.44 -6.38 9.33
CA VAL A 67 9.29 -4.97 8.97
C VAL A 67 8.37 -4.30 9.97
N VAL A 68 8.89 -3.28 10.64
CA VAL A 68 8.14 -2.48 11.60
C VAL A 68 7.92 -1.09 10.98
N PRO A 69 6.70 -0.53 11.06
CA PRO A 69 6.47 0.81 10.52
C PRO A 69 7.36 1.85 11.20
N LYS A 70 8.18 2.53 10.40
CA LYS A 70 9.00 3.67 10.84
C LYS A 70 9.23 4.60 9.65
N GLY A 71 9.54 5.87 9.93
CA GLY A 71 9.72 6.86 8.87
C GLY A 71 8.44 7.01 8.04
N GLY A 72 8.56 6.87 6.71
CA GLY A 72 7.44 7.00 5.79
C GLY A 72 6.33 5.99 6.04
N LEU A 73 6.69 4.74 6.35
CA LEU A 73 5.70 3.71 6.67
C LEU A 73 4.94 4.03 7.95
N HIS A 74 5.60 4.63 8.93
CA HIS A 74 4.93 5.04 10.16
C HIS A 74 3.92 6.16 9.90
N ASN A 75 4.29 7.15 9.11
CA ASN A 75 3.40 8.24 8.73
C ASN A 75 2.20 7.73 7.93
N LEU A 76 2.44 6.81 7.02
CA LEU A 76 1.39 6.16 6.25
C LEU A 76 0.42 5.41 7.17
N TYR A 77 0.95 4.64 8.11
CA TYR A 77 0.15 3.89 9.07
C TYR A 77 -0.77 4.80 9.87
N ARG A 78 -0.24 5.92 10.37
CA ARG A 78 -1.04 6.90 11.12
C ARG A 78 -2.14 7.50 10.25
N HIS A 79 -1.83 7.84 9.01
CA HIS A 79 -2.82 8.37 8.07
C HIS A 79 -3.98 7.38 7.85
N ILE A 80 -3.62 6.11 7.67
CA ILE A 80 -4.60 5.04 7.44
C ILE A 80 -5.49 4.88 8.67
N LEU A 81 -4.92 4.88 9.88
CA LEU A 81 -5.68 4.80 11.12
C LEU A 81 -6.62 5.99 11.28
N ASP A 82 -6.16 7.19 10.95
CA ASP A 82 -6.98 8.40 11.04
C ASP A 82 -8.20 8.34 10.11
N LEU A 83 -8.09 7.63 9.00
CA LEU A 83 -9.20 7.42 8.08
C LEU A 83 -10.09 6.23 8.47
N GLY A 84 -9.79 5.58 9.58
CA GLY A 84 -10.55 4.42 10.04
C GLY A 84 -10.18 3.12 9.33
N GLY A 85 -9.05 3.10 8.65
CA GLY A 85 -8.59 1.93 7.91
C GLY A 85 -7.61 1.06 8.67
N THR A 86 -7.10 0.05 7.99
CA THR A 86 -6.10 -0.88 8.53
C THR A 86 -4.94 -1.04 7.57
N MET A 87 -3.77 -1.30 8.11
CA MET A 87 -2.58 -1.63 7.35
C MET A 87 -1.92 -2.84 7.98
N GLU A 88 -1.66 -3.86 7.16
CA GLU A 88 -0.96 -5.06 7.59
C GLU A 88 0.29 -5.26 6.76
N ILE A 89 1.36 -5.66 7.40
CA ILE A 89 2.63 -5.97 6.75
C ILE A 89 2.99 -7.42 7.02
N GLN A 90 3.18 -8.18 5.94
CA GLN A 90 3.73 -9.52 6.01
C GLN A 90 5.18 -9.44 5.53
N SER A 91 6.10 -9.93 6.34
CA SER A 91 7.53 -9.86 6.01
C SER A 91 8.04 -11.13 5.33
N LYS A 92 7.46 -12.28 5.61
CA LYS A 92 7.90 -13.57 5.07
C LYS A 92 6.71 -14.43 4.68
N PRO A 93 6.83 -15.30 3.67
CA PRO A 93 8.03 -15.59 2.85
C PRO A 93 8.36 -14.49 1.84
N VAL A 94 7.42 -13.59 1.57
CA VAL A 94 7.63 -12.41 0.72
C VAL A 94 7.01 -11.20 1.39
N PHE A 95 7.49 -10.02 1.04
CA PHE A 95 6.91 -8.78 1.56
C PHE A 95 5.54 -8.54 0.93
N VAL A 96 4.54 -8.32 1.79
CA VAL A 96 3.18 -7.95 1.35
C VAL A 96 2.67 -6.84 2.26
N LEU A 97 2.26 -5.73 1.67
CA LEU A 97 1.56 -4.65 2.36
C LEU A 97 0.10 -4.69 1.94
N THR A 98 -0.79 -4.74 2.91
CA THR A 98 -2.23 -4.70 2.66
C THR A 98 -2.85 -3.50 3.37
N VAL A 99 -3.55 -2.67 2.61
CA VAL A 99 -4.25 -1.48 3.12
C VAL A 99 -5.73 -1.65 2.83
N VAL A 100 -6.56 -1.43 3.85
CA VAL A 100 -8.02 -1.40 3.70
C VAL A 100 -8.51 -0.07 4.27
N LEU A 101 -9.27 0.67 3.47
CA LEU A 101 -9.83 1.95 3.86
C LEU A 101 -11.35 1.90 3.73
N PRO A 102 -12.11 2.41 4.71
CA PRO A 102 -13.55 2.55 4.54
C PRO A 102 -13.83 3.63 3.51
N ALA A 103 -14.87 3.42 2.71
CA ALA A 103 -15.31 4.46 1.78
C ALA A 103 -15.80 5.68 2.57
N ILE A 104 -15.41 6.86 2.10
CA ILE A 104 -15.87 8.10 2.71
C ILE A 104 -17.30 8.34 2.23
N LYS A 105 -18.23 8.49 3.19
CA LYS A 105 -19.62 8.80 2.83
C LYS A 105 -19.70 10.26 2.42
N GLU A 106 -20.25 10.47 1.23
CA GLU A 106 -20.61 11.82 0.80
C GLU A 106 -21.86 12.26 1.55
N VAL A 107 -21.78 13.43 2.17
CA VAL A 107 -22.95 14.04 2.77
C VAL A 107 -23.64 14.83 1.67
N THR A 108 -24.73 14.29 1.15
CA THR A 108 -25.60 15.01 0.22
C THR A 108 -26.70 15.69 1.02
N GLU A 109 -26.71 16.97 0.93
CA GLU A 109 -27.83 17.73 1.46
C GLU A 109 -28.87 18.00 0.38
#